data_0068e7e52c0781215ec8b4419074726b
#
_entry.id   0068e7e52c0781215ec8b4419074726b
#
_cell.length_a   1.000
_cell.length_b   1.000
_cell.length_c   1.000
_cell.angle_alpha   90.00
_cell.angle_beta   90.00
_cell.angle_gamma   90.00
#
_symmetry.space_group_name_H-M   'P 1'
#
loop_
_entity.id
_entity.type
_entity.pdbx_description
1 polymer ?
#
loop_
_entity_poly.entity_id
_entity_poly.type
_entity_poly.pdbx_seq_one_letter_code
_entity_poly.pdbx_strand_id
1 'polypeptide(L)'
;MRLDRPEILASLAALLAVILGILVYWLSGYALPSEQQAEMRFAISMVVMGMGLFAAVWQLTDRFIYDKVKLIYKNIHELKIGSEEEDEVAESSDLELVRREVAEWAEERSKEVKDLREREAYRREFIGNISHELKTPIFNIQGYLLTLLDGAVEDPEINTKYLKRAGKSVDRMINIVQDMELITQLESGIMELDVKEFNVVEVANDVIEMLEDKAKKRHIDLKLKREGNQPIWVKADKQRIEQVFINLLNNSIKYGKKEDGQVEVRFFDMHQNILIEVTDNGLGIPEKDIPRVFERFFRVDKSRARDAGGSGLGLAIVKHIIDAHKQSINVRSAEKVGSTFSFTLKKAR
;
A
#
# COMPACT_ATOMS: atom_id res chain seq x y z
N MET A 1 -41.00 -36.01 16.03
CA MET A 1 -41.55 -35.25 14.91
C MET A 1 -41.27 -33.77 15.23
N ARG A 2 -40.27 -33.17 14.59
CA ARG A 2 -39.85 -31.80 14.94
C ARG A 2 -40.91 -30.79 14.45
N LEU A 3 -41.61 -30.16 15.39
CA LEU A 3 -42.61 -29.10 15.18
C LEU A 3 -42.02 -27.78 14.61
N ASP A 4 -40.74 -27.78 14.31
CA ASP A 4 -39.99 -26.57 13.89
C ASP A 4 -40.01 -26.30 12.37
N ARG A 5 -40.83 -27.02 11.60
CA ARG A 5 -40.99 -26.73 10.17
C ARG A 5 -42.08 -25.67 9.98
N PRO A 6 -41.76 -24.50 9.39
CA PRO A 6 -42.71 -23.42 9.19
C PRO A 6 -43.95 -23.84 8.41
N GLU A 7 -43.83 -24.84 7.52
CA GLU A 7 -44.95 -25.42 6.75
C GLU A 7 -45.96 -26.17 7.65
N ILE A 8 -45.49 -26.82 8.72
CA ILE A 8 -46.39 -27.55 9.67
C ILE A 8 -47.09 -26.53 10.59
N LEU A 9 -46.40 -25.46 11.00
CA LEU A 9 -47.01 -24.40 11.81
C LEU A 9 -48.02 -23.58 11.00
N ALA A 10 -47.72 -23.29 9.72
CA ALA A 10 -48.64 -22.60 8.82
C ALA A 10 -49.90 -23.41 8.58
N SER A 11 -49.76 -24.73 8.32
CA SER A 11 -50.92 -25.60 8.12
C SER A 11 -51.79 -25.79 9.38
N LEU A 12 -51.15 -25.86 10.56
CA LEU A 12 -51.86 -25.89 11.84
C LEU A 12 -52.60 -24.61 12.14
N ALA A 13 -52.00 -23.45 11.87
CA ALA A 13 -52.64 -22.13 12.06
C ALA A 13 -53.80 -21.91 11.09
N ALA A 14 -53.66 -22.34 9.85
CA ALA A 14 -54.74 -22.33 8.86
C ALA A 14 -55.91 -23.24 9.26
N LEU A 15 -55.62 -24.46 9.75
CA LEU A 15 -56.63 -25.39 10.26
C LEU A 15 -57.37 -24.80 11.45
N LEU A 16 -56.66 -24.17 12.39
CA LEU A 16 -57.24 -23.53 13.57
C LEU A 16 -58.13 -22.34 13.20
N ALA A 17 -57.77 -21.53 12.21
CA ALA A 17 -58.58 -20.46 11.71
C ALA A 17 -59.88 -20.94 11.05
N VAL A 18 -59.81 -22.05 10.31
CA VAL A 18 -61.00 -22.71 9.70
C VAL A 18 -61.90 -23.26 10.80
N ILE A 19 -61.37 -23.95 11.79
CA ILE A 19 -62.16 -24.50 12.91
C ILE A 19 -62.86 -23.36 13.69
N LEU A 20 -62.13 -22.27 13.95
CA LEU A 20 -62.66 -21.09 14.63
C LEU A 20 -63.80 -20.44 13.82
N GLY A 21 -63.67 -20.31 12.51
CA GLY A 21 -64.71 -19.82 11.59
C GLY A 21 -65.98 -20.66 11.61
N ILE A 22 -65.80 -22.00 11.60
CA ILE A 22 -66.92 -22.98 11.69
C ILE A 22 -67.62 -22.86 13.07
N LEU A 23 -66.86 -22.79 14.14
CA LEU A 23 -67.39 -22.65 15.52
C LEU A 23 -68.16 -21.32 15.70
N VAL A 24 -67.67 -20.23 15.15
CA VAL A 24 -68.38 -18.94 15.14
C VAL A 24 -69.67 -19.01 14.37
N TYR A 25 -69.65 -19.67 13.21
CA TYR A 25 -70.86 -19.87 12.41
C TYR A 25 -71.89 -20.66 13.19
N TRP A 26 -71.52 -21.76 13.87
CA TRP A 26 -72.39 -22.64 14.66
C TRP A 26 -72.95 -21.92 15.90
N LEU A 27 -72.10 -21.24 16.67
CA LEU A 27 -72.50 -20.45 17.86
C LEU A 27 -73.44 -19.31 17.47
N SER A 28 -73.22 -18.61 16.37
CA SER A 28 -74.10 -17.53 15.89
C SER A 28 -75.48 -18.05 15.47
N GLY A 29 -75.58 -19.35 15.12
CA GLY A 29 -76.89 -20.01 14.87
C GLY A 29 -77.76 -20.11 16.11
N TYR A 30 -77.21 -20.22 17.30
CA TYR A 30 -77.97 -20.17 18.58
C TYR A 30 -78.40 -18.75 18.99
N ALA A 31 -77.57 -17.75 18.65
CA ALA A 31 -77.82 -16.37 19.01
C ALA A 31 -78.80 -15.63 18.07
N LEU A 32 -78.89 -16.07 16.79
CA LEU A 32 -79.63 -15.40 15.72
C LEU A 32 -80.40 -16.45 14.89
N PRO A 33 -81.59 -16.88 15.34
CA PRO A 33 -82.30 -18.05 14.76
C PRO A 33 -83.11 -17.81 13.50
N SER A 34 -83.24 -16.61 12.92
CA SER A 34 -84.04 -16.33 11.73
C SER A 34 -83.29 -16.56 10.41
N GLU A 35 -83.96 -17.04 9.37
CA GLU A 35 -83.42 -17.31 8.03
C GLU A 35 -82.77 -16.05 7.39
N GLN A 36 -83.37 -14.87 7.64
CA GLN A 36 -82.86 -13.58 7.11
C GLN A 36 -81.49 -13.19 7.64
N GLN A 37 -81.03 -13.84 8.71
CA GLN A 37 -79.76 -13.53 9.36
C GLN A 37 -78.66 -14.55 8.96
N ALA A 38 -78.97 -15.54 8.10
CA ALA A 38 -78.01 -16.54 7.68
C ALA A 38 -76.84 -15.94 6.85
N GLU A 39 -77.11 -14.95 6.00
CA GLU A 39 -76.06 -14.22 5.25
C GLU A 39 -75.14 -13.44 6.16
N MET A 40 -75.66 -12.78 7.19
CA MET A 40 -74.87 -12.01 8.15
C MET A 40 -73.99 -12.93 9.02
N ARG A 41 -74.47 -14.11 9.40
CA ARG A 41 -73.65 -15.12 10.09
C ARG A 41 -72.50 -15.65 9.26
N PHE A 42 -72.76 -15.90 7.95
CA PHE A 42 -71.73 -16.32 7.01
C PHE A 42 -70.68 -15.25 6.81
N ALA A 43 -71.11 -13.98 6.66
CA ALA A 43 -70.19 -12.85 6.53
C ALA A 43 -69.29 -12.66 7.77
N ILE A 44 -69.86 -12.75 8.97
CA ILE A 44 -69.10 -12.66 10.23
C ILE A 44 -68.06 -13.78 10.37
N SER A 45 -68.46 -15.05 10.05
CA SER A 45 -67.52 -16.17 10.10
C SER A 45 -66.38 -16.06 9.11
N MET A 46 -66.67 -15.53 7.88
CA MET A 46 -65.63 -15.27 6.87
C MET A 46 -64.63 -14.19 7.33
N VAL A 47 -65.10 -13.12 7.94
CA VAL A 47 -64.24 -12.05 8.48
C VAL A 47 -63.36 -12.56 9.60
N VAL A 48 -63.90 -13.34 10.54
CA VAL A 48 -63.13 -13.91 11.65
C VAL A 48 -62.10 -14.90 11.11
N MET A 49 -62.48 -15.75 10.17
CA MET A 49 -61.53 -16.67 9.53
C MET A 49 -60.41 -15.94 8.77
N GLY A 50 -60.76 -14.87 8.01
CA GLY A 50 -59.79 -14.02 7.31
C GLY A 50 -58.82 -13.33 8.25
N MET A 51 -59.30 -12.78 9.37
CA MET A 51 -58.46 -12.15 10.38
C MET A 51 -57.54 -13.17 11.07
N GLY A 52 -58.04 -14.37 11.37
CA GLY A 52 -57.25 -15.45 11.94
C GLY A 52 -56.13 -15.94 11.02
N LEU A 53 -56.46 -16.10 9.72
CA LEU A 53 -55.45 -16.45 8.69
C LEU A 53 -54.40 -15.35 8.51
N PHE A 54 -54.84 -14.09 8.44
CA PHE A 54 -53.94 -12.95 8.35
C PHE A 54 -52.97 -12.87 9.55
N ALA A 55 -53.48 -12.99 10.78
CA ALA A 55 -52.70 -12.99 11.98
C ALA A 55 -51.69 -14.15 12.01
N ALA A 56 -52.09 -15.36 11.59
CA ALA A 56 -51.21 -16.52 11.52
C ALA A 56 -50.10 -16.33 10.48
N VAL A 57 -50.45 -15.83 9.29
CA VAL A 57 -49.43 -15.56 8.23
C VAL A 57 -48.48 -14.47 8.68
N TRP A 58 -48.98 -13.40 9.29
CA TRP A 58 -48.18 -12.31 9.85
C TRP A 58 -47.16 -12.82 10.87
N GLN A 59 -47.63 -13.56 11.87
CA GLN A 59 -46.79 -14.11 12.95
C GLN A 59 -45.75 -15.13 12.44
N LEU A 60 -46.10 -15.94 11.43
CA LEU A 60 -45.18 -16.88 10.82
C LEU A 60 -44.09 -16.17 9.99
N THR A 61 -44.49 -15.14 9.22
CA THR A 61 -43.56 -14.40 8.39
C THR A 61 -42.57 -13.62 9.25
N ASP A 62 -43.09 -12.97 10.30
CA ASP A 62 -42.28 -12.20 11.22
C ASP A 62 -41.23 -13.06 11.93
N ARG A 63 -41.67 -14.20 12.49
CA ARG A 63 -40.80 -15.16 13.16
C ARG A 63 -39.77 -15.83 12.23
N PHE A 64 -40.20 -16.19 10.99
CA PHE A 64 -39.32 -16.80 10.01
C PHE A 64 -38.23 -15.85 9.51
N ILE A 65 -38.58 -14.59 9.23
CA ILE A 65 -37.64 -13.57 8.81
C ILE A 65 -36.67 -13.26 9.94
N TYR A 66 -37.17 -13.07 11.16
CA TYR A 66 -36.38 -12.79 12.33
C TYR A 66 -35.30 -13.86 12.60
N ASP A 67 -35.67 -15.14 12.62
CA ASP A 67 -34.74 -16.23 12.88
C ASP A 67 -33.68 -16.35 11.77
N LYS A 68 -34.03 -16.12 10.51
CA LYS A 68 -33.07 -16.14 9.39
C LYS A 68 -32.12 -14.97 9.43
N VAL A 69 -32.60 -13.77 9.69
CA VAL A 69 -31.79 -12.57 9.79
C VAL A 69 -30.86 -12.66 10.99
N LYS A 70 -31.34 -13.12 12.15
CA LYS A 70 -30.54 -13.33 13.35
C LYS A 70 -29.38 -14.32 13.10
N LEU A 71 -29.63 -15.41 12.36
CA LEU A 71 -28.58 -16.36 12.02
C LEU A 71 -27.51 -15.74 11.12
N ILE A 72 -27.91 -14.98 10.11
CA ILE A 72 -26.97 -14.28 9.23
C ILE A 72 -26.15 -13.25 10.01
N TYR A 73 -26.79 -12.47 10.87
CA TYR A 73 -26.14 -11.48 11.72
C TYR A 73 -25.13 -12.15 12.66
N LYS A 74 -25.51 -13.26 13.32
CA LYS A 74 -24.61 -14.01 14.21
C LYS A 74 -23.36 -14.49 13.45
N ASN A 75 -23.52 -15.07 12.26
CA ASN A 75 -22.39 -15.54 11.44
C ASN A 75 -21.46 -14.38 11.02
N ILE A 76 -22.00 -13.20 10.69
CA ILE A 76 -21.20 -12.02 10.34
C ILE A 76 -20.47 -11.47 11.56
N HIS A 77 -21.16 -11.44 12.71
CA HIS A 77 -20.57 -10.95 13.97
C HIS A 77 -19.43 -11.84 14.45
N GLU A 78 -19.60 -13.17 14.40
CA GLU A 78 -18.53 -14.15 14.70
C GLU A 78 -17.31 -13.98 13.78
N LEU A 79 -17.51 -13.63 12.51
CA LEU A 79 -16.42 -13.35 11.56
C LEU A 79 -15.71 -12.02 11.84
N LYS A 80 -16.37 -11.06 12.50
CA LYS A 80 -15.83 -9.73 12.81
C LYS A 80 -14.96 -9.71 14.07
N ILE A 81 -15.37 -10.39 15.14
CA ILE A 81 -14.80 -10.22 16.49
C ILE A 81 -13.83 -11.35 16.86
N GLY A 82 -13.85 -12.49 16.12
CA GLY A 82 -13.13 -13.67 16.64
C GLY A 82 -13.79 -14.16 17.94
N SER A 83 -13.72 -15.45 18.23
CA SER A 83 -14.51 -16.20 19.20
C SER A 83 -14.40 -15.82 20.69
N GLU A 84 -13.99 -14.62 21.08
CA GLU A 84 -13.70 -14.31 22.50
C GLU A 84 -14.65 -13.31 23.19
N GLU A 85 -15.57 -12.65 22.48
CA GLU A 85 -16.58 -11.77 23.13
C GLU A 85 -18.00 -12.27 22.83
N GLU A 86 -18.46 -13.20 23.64
CA GLU A 86 -19.76 -13.88 23.51
C GLU A 86 -20.94 -13.10 24.13
N ASP A 87 -20.75 -11.92 24.72
CA ASP A 87 -21.79 -11.24 25.47
C ASP A 87 -22.23 -9.92 24.83
N GLU A 88 -23.53 -9.86 24.57
CA GLU A 88 -24.37 -8.77 24.06
C GLU A 88 -24.61 -8.74 22.55
N VAL A 89 -25.11 -9.85 22.00
CA VAL A 89 -25.94 -9.73 20.80
C VAL A 89 -27.23 -9.03 21.20
N ALA A 90 -27.24 -7.72 21.04
CA ALA A 90 -28.38 -6.88 21.34
C ALA A 90 -29.64 -7.45 20.67
N GLU A 91 -30.72 -7.56 21.44
CA GLU A 91 -32.10 -7.85 20.99
C GLU A 91 -32.66 -6.73 20.11
N SER A 92 -31.88 -6.17 19.18
CA SER A 92 -32.38 -5.17 18.28
C SER A 92 -33.10 -5.85 17.12
N SER A 93 -34.43 -5.82 17.17
CA SER A 93 -35.32 -6.24 16.08
C SER A 93 -35.33 -5.25 14.89
N ASP A 94 -34.32 -4.39 14.77
CA ASP A 94 -34.28 -3.40 13.71
C ASP A 94 -33.50 -3.91 12.49
N LEU A 95 -34.24 -4.38 11.49
CA LEU A 95 -33.72 -4.87 10.23
C LEU A 95 -32.85 -3.81 9.50
N GLU A 96 -33.14 -2.53 9.70
CA GLU A 96 -32.42 -1.42 9.09
C GLU A 96 -31.02 -1.26 9.74
N LEU A 97 -30.89 -1.50 11.04
CA LEU A 97 -29.61 -1.51 11.74
C LEU A 97 -28.72 -2.64 11.20
N VAL A 98 -29.27 -3.86 11.11
CA VAL A 98 -28.56 -5.03 10.56
C VAL A 98 -28.11 -4.76 9.12
N ARG A 99 -28.96 -4.18 8.28
CA ARG A 99 -28.63 -3.83 6.90
C ARG A 99 -27.46 -2.86 6.83
N ARG A 100 -27.42 -1.86 7.70
CA ARG A 100 -26.33 -0.87 7.76
C ARG A 100 -25.02 -1.50 8.19
N GLU A 101 -25.04 -2.30 9.25
CA GLU A 101 -23.83 -2.99 9.75
C GLU A 101 -23.24 -3.97 8.72
N VAL A 102 -24.10 -4.72 8.02
CA VAL A 102 -23.66 -5.60 6.93
C VAL A 102 -23.06 -4.81 5.77
N ALA A 103 -23.63 -3.65 5.43
CA ALA A 103 -23.09 -2.79 4.38
C ALA A 103 -21.73 -2.20 4.76
N GLU A 104 -21.58 -1.71 6.00
CA GLU A 104 -20.31 -1.19 6.53
C GLU A 104 -19.23 -2.28 6.55
N TRP A 105 -19.58 -3.49 7.03
CA TRP A 105 -18.66 -4.63 7.02
C TRP A 105 -18.24 -5.03 5.60
N ALA A 106 -19.16 -5.06 4.65
CA ALA A 106 -18.87 -5.42 3.26
C ALA A 106 -17.95 -4.38 2.61
N GLU A 107 -18.13 -3.10 2.91
CA GLU A 107 -17.26 -2.02 2.43
C GLU A 107 -15.84 -2.15 3.03
N GLU A 108 -15.72 -2.37 4.35
CA GLU A 108 -14.45 -2.56 5.04
C GLU A 108 -13.69 -3.78 4.47
N ARG A 109 -14.39 -4.92 4.30
CA ARG A 109 -13.79 -6.12 3.68
C ARG A 109 -13.39 -5.92 2.23
N SER A 110 -14.21 -5.20 1.46
CA SER A 110 -13.87 -4.86 0.08
C SER A 110 -12.60 -4.03 0.00
N LYS A 111 -12.43 -3.06 0.91
CA LYS A 111 -11.24 -2.24 1.03
C LYS A 111 -10.02 -3.09 1.41
N GLU A 112 -10.14 -3.95 2.43
CA GLU A 112 -9.06 -4.85 2.85
C GLU A 112 -8.61 -5.78 1.71
N VAL A 113 -9.55 -6.39 0.99
CA VAL A 113 -9.25 -7.24 -0.17
C VAL A 113 -8.55 -6.45 -1.28
N LYS A 114 -8.97 -5.21 -1.51
CA LYS A 114 -8.32 -4.32 -2.48
C LYS A 114 -6.88 -4.02 -2.05
N ASP A 115 -6.67 -3.63 -0.80
CA ASP A 115 -5.33 -3.32 -0.26
C ASP A 115 -4.40 -4.56 -0.31
N LEU A 116 -4.93 -5.75 0.00
CA LEU A 116 -4.17 -6.99 -0.12
C LEU A 116 -3.78 -7.30 -1.58
N ARG A 117 -4.69 -7.11 -2.53
CA ARG A 117 -4.41 -7.29 -3.96
C ARG A 117 -3.37 -6.30 -4.48
N GLU A 118 -3.45 -5.05 -4.06
CA GLU A 118 -2.47 -4.01 -4.41
C GLU A 118 -1.08 -4.36 -3.85
N ARG A 119 -0.99 -4.79 -2.60
CA ARG A 119 0.27 -5.28 -1.99
C ARG A 119 0.83 -6.50 -2.72
N GLU A 120 -0.02 -7.45 -3.10
CA GLU A 120 0.41 -8.64 -3.83
C GLU A 120 0.88 -8.31 -5.25
N ALA A 121 0.17 -7.43 -5.97
CA ALA A 121 0.58 -6.94 -7.28
C ALA A 121 1.94 -6.22 -7.20
N TYR A 122 2.10 -5.34 -6.21
CA TYR A 122 3.34 -4.64 -5.93
C TYR A 122 4.51 -5.60 -5.64
N ARG A 123 4.28 -6.64 -4.82
CA ARG A 123 5.29 -7.67 -4.54
C ARG A 123 5.70 -8.45 -5.79
N ARG A 124 4.74 -8.82 -6.65
CA ARG A 124 5.04 -9.51 -7.93
C ARG A 124 5.85 -8.63 -8.87
N GLU A 125 5.47 -7.36 -9.01
CA GLU A 125 6.21 -6.39 -9.82
C GLU A 125 7.65 -6.21 -9.29
N PHE A 126 7.82 -6.10 -7.97
CA PHE A 126 9.12 -5.99 -7.33
C PHE A 126 10.03 -7.19 -7.68
N ILE A 127 9.54 -8.43 -7.51
CA ILE A 127 10.31 -9.64 -7.84
C ILE A 127 10.63 -9.70 -9.34
N GLY A 128 9.68 -9.31 -10.20
CA GLY A 128 9.86 -9.24 -11.64
C GLY A 128 10.99 -8.27 -12.04
N ASN A 129 10.97 -7.08 -11.47
CA ASN A 129 11.97 -6.04 -11.73
C ASN A 129 13.37 -6.47 -11.25
N ILE A 130 13.48 -7.09 -10.06
CA ILE A 130 14.72 -7.68 -9.56
C ILE A 130 15.28 -8.69 -10.56
N SER A 131 14.44 -9.64 -10.98
CA SER A 131 14.84 -10.68 -11.91
C SER A 131 15.39 -10.09 -13.20
N HIS A 132 14.77 -9.04 -13.71
CA HIS A 132 15.22 -8.33 -14.90
C HIS A 132 16.56 -7.60 -14.70
N GLU A 133 16.72 -6.87 -13.58
CA GLU A 133 17.95 -6.13 -13.29
C GLU A 133 19.13 -7.05 -12.97
N LEU A 134 18.90 -8.26 -12.47
CA LEU A 134 19.95 -9.28 -12.27
C LEU A 134 20.27 -10.06 -13.54
N LYS A 135 19.30 -10.37 -14.39
CA LYS A 135 19.55 -11.11 -15.66
C LYS A 135 20.54 -10.41 -16.56
N THR A 136 20.43 -9.10 -16.73
CA THR A 136 21.28 -8.32 -17.62
C THR A 136 22.77 -8.45 -17.28
N PRO A 137 23.26 -8.17 -16.06
CA PRO A 137 24.66 -8.36 -15.71
C PRO A 137 25.11 -9.82 -15.80
N ILE A 138 24.24 -10.80 -15.46
CA ILE A 138 24.56 -12.23 -15.58
C ILE A 138 24.86 -12.60 -17.03
N PHE A 139 23.98 -12.22 -17.98
CA PHE A 139 24.21 -12.50 -19.39
C PHE A 139 25.44 -11.77 -19.95
N ASN A 140 25.71 -10.55 -19.45
CA ASN A 140 26.93 -9.83 -19.86
C ASN A 140 28.19 -10.59 -19.39
N ILE A 141 28.23 -11.05 -18.13
CA ILE A 141 29.34 -11.85 -17.60
C ILE A 141 29.49 -13.12 -18.44
N GLN A 142 28.40 -13.85 -18.68
CA GLN A 142 28.40 -15.06 -19.49
C GLN A 142 28.95 -14.78 -20.88
N GLY A 143 28.50 -13.73 -21.56
CA GLY A 143 28.99 -13.36 -22.91
C GLY A 143 30.48 -13.02 -22.91
N TYR A 144 30.98 -12.28 -21.91
CA TYR A 144 32.41 -11.95 -21.79
C TYR A 144 33.26 -13.21 -21.57
N LEU A 145 32.80 -14.12 -20.70
CA LEU A 145 33.49 -15.38 -20.42
C LEU A 145 33.53 -16.30 -21.65
N LEU A 146 32.41 -16.44 -22.39
CA LEU A 146 32.36 -17.24 -23.60
C LEU A 146 33.32 -16.68 -24.66
N THR A 147 33.35 -15.35 -24.85
CA THR A 147 34.28 -14.72 -25.79
C THR A 147 35.75 -14.98 -25.42
N LEU A 148 36.07 -14.96 -24.13
CA LEU A 148 37.43 -15.28 -23.65
C LEU A 148 37.77 -16.73 -23.89
N LEU A 149 36.82 -17.66 -23.68
CA LEU A 149 37.01 -19.10 -23.90
C LEU A 149 37.16 -19.42 -25.40
N ASP A 150 36.52 -18.67 -26.30
CA ASP A 150 36.63 -18.83 -27.78
C ASP A 150 37.96 -18.29 -28.34
N GLY A 151 38.97 -18.07 -27.50
CA GLY A 151 40.34 -17.71 -27.90
C GLY A 151 40.74 -16.26 -27.63
N ALA A 152 39.79 -15.37 -27.26
CA ALA A 152 40.11 -13.98 -26.93
C ALA A 152 40.96 -13.83 -25.61
N VAL A 153 41.15 -14.91 -24.88
CA VAL A 153 42.03 -14.95 -23.70
C VAL A 153 43.52 -14.77 -24.09
N GLU A 154 43.89 -15.14 -25.31
CA GLU A 154 45.28 -15.02 -25.83
C GLU A 154 45.65 -13.59 -26.26
N ASP A 155 44.63 -12.72 -26.51
CA ASP A 155 44.83 -11.31 -26.79
C ASP A 155 44.84 -10.47 -25.50
N PRO A 156 45.98 -9.89 -25.08
CA PRO A 156 46.09 -9.17 -23.79
C PRO A 156 45.20 -7.93 -23.69
N GLU A 157 44.91 -7.25 -24.83
CA GLU A 157 44.05 -6.07 -24.84
C GLU A 157 42.58 -6.46 -24.65
N ILE A 158 42.14 -7.49 -25.38
CA ILE A 158 40.78 -8.01 -25.31
C ILE A 158 40.53 -8.67 -23.94
N ASN A 159 41.45 -9.52 -23.49
CA ASN A 159 41.39 -10.23 -22.24
C ASN A 159 41.17 -9.23 -21.06
N THR A 160 42.07 -8.27 -20.90
CA THR A 160 41.98 -7.27 -19.83
C THR A 160 40.69 -6.46 -19.93
N LYS A 161 40.24 -6.12 -21.13
CA LYS A 161 39.01 -5.36 -21.35
C LYS A 161 37.77 -6.15 -20.94
N TYR A 162 37.67 -7.44 -21.32
CA TYR A 162 36.50 -8.26 -20.97
C TYR A 162 36.46 -8.66 -19.49
N LEU A 163 37.61 -8.98 -18.89
CA LEU A 163 37.69 -9.21 -17.43
C LEU A 163 37.26 -7.97 -16.64
N LYS A 164 37.72 -6.78 -17.02
CA LYS A 164 37.27 -5.53 -16.38
C LYS A 164 35.76 -5.29 -16.55
N ARG A 165 35.18 -5.64 -17.70
CA ARG A 165 33.73 -5.54 -17.95
C ARG A 165 32.93 -6.55 -17.14
N ALA A 166 33.43 -7.80 -17.04
CA ALA A 166 32.83 -8.82 -16.18
C ALA A 166 32.84 -8.39 -14.72
N GLY A 167 33.98 -7.88 -14.21
CA GLY A 167 34.10 -7.34 -12.86
C GLY A 167 33.09 -6.24 -12.57
N LYS A 168 32.95 -5.24 -13.49
CA LYS A 168 31.93 -4.20 -13.35
C LYS A 168 30.49 -4.75 -13.30
N SER A 169 30.21 -5.84 -13.99
CA SER A 169 28.88 -6.48 -13.95
C SER A 169 28.66 -7.18 -12.60
N VAL A 170 29.71 -7.78 -12.00
CA VAL A 170 29.65 -8.36 -10.66
C VAL A 170 29.41 -7.24 -9.61
N ASP A 171 30.18 -6.14 -9.66
CA ASP A 171 30.00 -4.99 -8.75
C ASP A 171 28.56 -4.45 -8.82
N ARG A 172 28.01 -4.38 -10.03
CA ARG A 172 26.61 -3.96 -10.21
C ARG A 172 25.63 -4.92 -9.52
N MET A 173 25.84 -6.24 -9.63
CA MET A 173 24.99 -7.22 -8.94
C MET A 173 25.07 -7.09 -7.43
N ILE A 174 26.27 -6.92 -6.89
CA ILE A 174 26.47 -6.69 -5.46
C ILE A 174 25.68 -5.48 -4.99
N ASN A 175 25.80 -4.35 -5.70
CA ASN A 175 25.06 -3.13 -5.35
C ASN A 175 23.54 -3.34 -5.40
N ILE A 176 23.01 -4.07 -6.40
CA ILE A 176 21.56 -4.35 -6.48
C ILE A 176 21.12 -5.18 -5.28
N VAL A 177 21.88 -6.22 -4.89
CA VAL A 177 21.56 -7.07 -3.74
C VAL A 177 21.58 -6.25 -2.44
N GLN A 178 22.61 -5.42 -2.22
CA GLN A 178 22.71 -4.55 -1.05
C GLN A 178 21.56 -3.53 -0.98
N ASP A 179 21.21 -2.90 -2.12
CA ASP A 179 20.08 -1.99 -2.20
C ASP A 179 18.77 -2.69 -1.82
N MET A 180 18.58 -3.94 -2.27
CA MET A 180 17.41 -4.76 -1.94
C MET A 180 17.34 -5.14 -0.47
N GLU A 181 18.46 -5.58 0.12
CA GLU A 181 18.52 -5.90 1.55
C GLU A 181 18.14 -4.68 2.38
N LEU A 182 18.69 -3.51 2.03
CA LEU A 182 18.40 -2.26 2.72
C LEU A 182 16.91 -1.88 2.62
N ILE A 183 16.33 -1.95 1.42
CA ILE A 183 14.89 -1.67 1.23
C ILE A 183 14.05 -2.64 2.07
N THR A 184 14.36 -3.93 2.04
CA THR A 184 13.62 -4.95 2.78
C THR A 184 13.68 -4.72 4.30
N GLN A 185 14.84 -4.34 4.82
CA GLN A 185 15.02 -4.00 6.24
C GLN A 185 14.23 -2.74 6.64
N LEU A 186 14.27 -1.70 5.80
CA LEU A 186 13.53 -0.45 6.04
C LEU A 186 12.01 -0.64 6.00
N GLU A 187 11.51 -1.50 5.11
CA GLU A 187 10.05 -1.75 4.97
C GLU A 187 9.48 -2.67 6.04
N SER A 188 10.27 -3.63 6.50
CA SER A 188 9.82 -4.52 7.58
C SER A 188 9.70 -3.81 8.93
N GLY A 189 10.19 -2.57 9.04
CA GLY A 189 10.22 -1.83 10.31
C GLY A 189 11.18 -2.45 11.34
N ILE A 190 11.95 -3.47 10.96
CA ILE A 190 12.88 -4.19 11.84
C ILE A 190 14.17 -3.38 12.05
N MET A 191 14.45 -2.43 11.15
CA MET A 191 15.68 -1.65 11.24
C MET A 191 15.60 -0.65 12.41
N GLU A 192 16.37 -0.90 13.43
CA GLU A 192 16.65 0.09 14.47
C GLU A 192 17.67 1.11 13.95
N LEU A 193 17.29 2.40 13.93
CA LEU A 193 18.18 3.48 13.55
C LEU A 193 19.13 3.80 14.70
N ASP A 194 20.44 3.87 14.44
CA ASP A 194 21.44 4.36 15.40
C ASP A 194 21.47 5.91 15.41
N VAL A 195 20.43 6.50 16.02
CA VAL A 195 20.23 7.94 16.03
C VAL A 195 21.16 8.65 17.00
N LYS A 196 22.12 9.41 16.45
CA LYS A 196 23.14 10.19 17.19
C LYS A 196 23.16 11.65 16.72
N GLU A 197 23.78 12.51 17.53
CA GLU A 197 24.04 13.88 17.15
C GLU A 197 25.37 13.97 16.39
N PHE A 198 25.37 14.58 15.22
CA PHE A 198 26.54 14.78 14.40
C PHE A 198 26.44 16.04 13.54
N ASN A 199 27.58 16.52 13.04
CA ASN A 199 27.64 17.63 12.10
C ASN A 199 27.34 17.16 10.68
N VAL A 200 26.17 17.52 10.15
CA VAL A 200 25.73 17.07 8.82
C VAL A 200 26.54 17.67 7.69
N VAL A 201 27.17 18.82 7.91
CA VAL A 201 28.06 19.47 6.93
C VAL A 201 29.33 18.65 6.69
N GLU A 202 29.90 18.06 7.73
CA GLU A 202 31.05 17.16 7.60
C GLU A 202 30.70 15.95 6.75
N VAL A 203 29.57 15.30 7.04
CA VAL A 203 29.10 14.14 6.25
C VAL A 203 28.90 14.50 4.77
N ALA A 204 28.34 15.66 4.49
CA ALA A 204 28.18 16.13 3.12
C ALA A 204 29.51 16.39 2.43
N ASN A 205 30.50 16.98 3.15
CA ASN A 205 31.84 17.21 2.64
C ASN A 205 32.57 15.89 2.35
N ASP A 206 32.53 14.93 3.28
CA ASP A 206 33.17 13.61 3.11
C ASP A 206 32.64 12.92 1.84
N VAL A 207 31.32 12.97 1.60
CA VAL A 207 30.71 12.39 0.40
C VAL A 207 31.08 13.19 -0.87
N ILE A 208 31.16 14.53 -0.81
CA ILE A 208 31.59 15.34 -1.94
C ILE A 208 33.02 14.99 -2.32
N GLU A 209 33.94 14.89 -1.36
CA GLU A 209 35.34 14.49 -1.56
C GLU A 209 35.44 13.10 -2.18
N MET A 210 34.68 12.12 -1.66
CA MET A 210 34.60 10.74 -2.19
C MET A 210 34.17 10.73 -3.67
N LEU A 211 33.27 11.62 -4.08
CA LEU A 211 32.73 11.65 -5.44
C LEU A 211 33.44 12.61 -6.39
N GLU A 212 34.42 13.37 -5.93
CA GLU A 212 35.10 14.42 -6.68
C GLU A 212 35.70 13.90 -7.99
N ASP A 213 36.45 12.80 -7.95
CA ASP A 213 37.05 12.20 -9.13
C ASP A 213 35.99 11.75 -10.18
N LYS A 214 34.87 11.26 -9.70
CA LYS A 214 33.74 10.85 -10.56
C LYS A 214 33.07 12.05 -11.20
N ALA A 215 32.91 13.14 -10.45
CA ALA A 215 32.35 14.40 -10.93
C ALA A 215 33.29 15.07 -11.95
N LYS A 216 34.62 15.15 -11.67
CA LYS A 216 35.63 15.66 -12.59
C LYS A 216 35.64 14.93 -13.94
N LYS A 217 35.56 13.60 -13.95
CA LYS A 217 35.47 12.78 -15.18
C LYS A 217 34.23 13.08 -16.01
N ARG A 218 33.21 13.71 -15.42
CA ARG A 218 31.96 14.09 -16.09
C ARG A 218 31.83 15.61 -16.30
N HIS A 219 32.87 16.38 -15.98
CA HIS A 219 32.87 17.86 -16.05
C HIS A 219 31.77 18.50 -15.19
N ILE A 220 31.56 17.97 -13.97
CA ILE A 220 30.58 18.47 -13.03
C ILE A 220 31.28 19.05 -11.83
N ASP A 221 30.91 20.29 -11.49
CA ASP A 221 31.41 21.01 -10.32
C ASP A 221 30.51 20.79 -9.13
N LEU A 222 31.06 20.18 -8.05
CA LEU A 222 30.36 19.91 -6.80
C LEU A 222 30.67 21.04 -5.80
N LYS A 223 29.61 21.71 -5.33
CA LYS A 223 29.75 22.82 -4.38
C LYS A 223 28.90 22.59 -3.13
N LEU A 224 29.49 22.90 -1.98
CA LEU A 224 28.73 23.03 -0.75
C LEU A 224 28.57 24.53 -0.46
N LYS A 225 27.32 25.00 -0.39
CA LYS A 225 26.97 26.38 -0.03
C LYS A 225 26.28 26.43 1.31
N ARG A 226 26.78 27.24 2.22
CA ARG A 226 26.19 27.49 3.54
C ARG A 226 26.34 28.92 3.94
N GLU A 227 25.43 29.40 4.75
CA GLU A 227 25.57 30.67 5.42
C GLU A 227 26.41 30.49 6.69
N GLY A 228 27.59 31.15 6.71
CA GLY A 228 28.53 31.05 7.84
C GLY A 228 29.37 29.76 7.90
N ASN A 229 30.26 29.71 8.90
CA ASN A 229 31.22 28.61 9.09
C ASN A 229 30.85 27.68 10.28
N GLN A 230 29.73 27.92 10.93
CA GLN A 230 29.31 27.17 12.11
C GLN A 230 28.89 25.72 11.74
N PRO A 231 29.23 24.71 12.57
CA PRO A 231 28.75 23.35 12.38
C PRO A 231 27.22 23.30 12.50
N ILE A 232 26.58 22.45 11.68
CA ILE A 232 25.14 22.23 11.71
C ILE A 232 24.88 20.85 12.32
N TRP A 233 24.44 20.85 13.58
CA TRP A 233 24.19 19.64 14.32
C TRP A 233 22.78 19.10 14.10
N VAL A 234 22.68 17.83 13.72
CA VAL A 234 21.41 17.12 13.49
C VAL A 234 21.35 15.83 14.31
N LYS A 235 20.13 15.36 14.57
CA LYS A 235 19.88 14.10 15.28
C LYS A 235 19.33 13.06 14.33
N ALA A 236 20.17 12.15 13.85
CA ALA A 236 19.84 11.15 12.83
C ALA A 236 20.84 9.97 12.89
N ASP A 237 20.62 8.95 12.07
CA ASP A 237 21.59 7.87 11.82
C ASP A 237 22.60 8.35 10.78
N LYS A 238 23.86 8.60 11.24
CA LYS A 238 24.92 9.16 10.41
C LYS A 238 25.17 8.35 9.14
N GLN A 239 25.23 7.01 9.25
CA GLN A 239 25.52 6.11 8.13
C GLN A 239 24.38 6.14 7.09
N ARG A 240 23.14 6.21 7.54
CA ARG A 240 21.98 6.30 6.65
C ARG A 240 21.89 7.66 5.96
N ILE A 241 22.23 8.74 6.65
CA ILE A 241 22.28 10.07 6.02
C ILE A 241 23.42 10.19 5.01
N GLU A 242 24.59 9.59 5.31
CA GLU A 242 25.66 9.45 4.32
C GLU A 242 25.18 8.74 3.05
N GLN A 243 24.41 7.63 3.18
CA GLN A 243 23.81 6.92 2.06
C GLN A 243 22.82 7.80 1.27
N VAL A 244 22.06 8.67 1.94
CA VAL A 244 21.18 9.67 1.29
C VAL A 244 22.01 10.60 0.41
N PHE A 245 23.10 11.20 0.93
CA PHE A 245 23.97 12.06 0.14
C PHE A 245 24.61 11.31 -1.03
N ILE A 246 25.13 10.11 -0.82
CA ILE A 246 25.72 9.28 -1.88
C ILE A 246 24.71 9.05 -3.02
N ASN A 247 23.47 8.72 -2.72
CA ASN A 247 22.45 8.46 -3.72
C ASN A 247 22.05 9.74 -4.48
N LEU A 248 21.81 10.85 -3.78
CA LEU A 248 21.41 12.11 -4.39
C LEU A 248 22.54 12.69 -5.26
N LEU A 249 23.77 12.76 -4.73
CA LEU A 249 24.92 13.30 -5.46
C LEU A 249 25.29 12.41 -6.66
N ASN A 250 25.25 11.06 -6.51
CA ASN A 250 25.45 10.17 -7.65
C ASN A 250 24.42 10.38 -8.76
N ASN A 251 23.15 10.60 -8.40
CA ASN A 251 22.11 10.91 -9.37
C ASN A 251 22.37 12.25 -10.07
N SER A 252 22.73 13.28 -9.33
CA SER A 252 23.07 14.61 -9.89
C SER A 252 24.28 14.54 -10.82
N ILE A 253 25.33 13.78 -10.46
CA ILE A 253 26.50 13.54 -11.33
C ILE A 253 26.11 12.74 -12.57
N LYS A 254 25.21 11.78 -12.44
CA LYS A 254 24.80 10.89 -13.53
C LYS A 254 23.95 11.61 -14.57
N TYR A 255 23.06 12.46 -14.15
CA TYR A 255 22.09 13.17 -15.00
C TYR A 255 22.44 14.63 -15.23
N GLY A 256 23.54 15.12 -14.68
CA GLY A 256 24.08 16.47 -14.90
C GLY A 256 24.38 16.76 -16.38
N LYS A 257 24.50 18.04 -16.70
CA LYS A 257 24.94 18.47 -18.04
C LYS A 257 26.38 18.05 -18.29
N LYS A 258 26.70 17.75 -19.54
CA LYS A 258 28.08 17.41 -19.94
C LYS A 258 29.03 18.64 -19.99
N GLU A 259 28.46 19.81 -20.19
CA GLU A 259 29.15 21.10 -20.22
C GLU A 259 28.54 21.96 -19.12
N ASP A 260 29.38 22.62 -18.32
CA ASP A 260 28.98 23.46 -17.18
C ASP A 260 28.03 22.80 -16.19
N GLY A 261 28.19 21.49 -15.95
CA GLY A 261 27.44 20.76 -14.95
C GLY A 261 27.74 21.26 -13.54
N GLN A 262 26.73 21.63 -12.77
CA GLN A 262 26.86 22.10 -11.40
C GLN A 262 25.92 21.36 -10.48
N VAL A 263 26.44 21.01 -9.30
CA VAL A 263 25.66 20.42 -8.22
C VAL A 263 25.96 21.19 -6.94
N GLU A 264 24.92 21.67 -6.28
CA GLU A 264 25.04 22.43 -5.04
C GLU A 264 24.31 21.73 -3.92
N VAL A 265 24.98 21.59 -2.77
CA VAL A 265 24.37 21.19 -1.50
C VAL A 265 24.19 22.43 -0.64
N ARG A 266 22.95 22.71 -0.21
CA ARG A 266 22.59 23.87 0.62
C ARG A 266 21.92 23.43 1.90
N PHE A 267 22.08 24.23 2.97
CA PHE A 267 21.50 23.98 4.28
C PHE A 267 20.72 25.21 4.74
N PHE A 268 19.51 25.01 5.25
CA PHE A 268 18.64 26.07 5.74
C PHE A 268 18.11 25.69 7.15
N ASP A 269 18.22 26.63 8.08
CA ASP A 269 17.65 26.44 9.42
C ASP A 269 16.15 26.70 9.40
N MET A 270 15.36 25.70 9.78
CA MET A 270 13.90 25.77 9.90
C MET A 270 13.43 25.61 11.37
N HIS A 271 14.14 26.20 12.31
CA HIS A 271 13.89 26.17 13.76
C HIS A 271 14.07 24.80 14.39
N GLN A 272 13.16 23.87 14.15
CA GLN A 272 13.22 22.51 14.71
C GLN A 272 13.93 21.50 13.80
N ASN A 273 14.00 21.81 12.53
CA ASN A 273 14.60 20.96 11.51
C ASN A 273 15.63 21.75 10.70
N ILE A 274 16.54 21.02 10.10
CA ILE A 274 17.44 21.54 9.06
C ILE A 274 16.91 21.03 7.72
N LEU A 275 16.63 21.95 6.80
CA LEU A 275 16.33 21.62 5.41
C LEU A 275 17.64 21.53 4.63
N ILE A 276 17.82 20.44 3.91
CA ILE A 276 18.98 20.17 3.06
C ILE A 276 18.49 20.06 1.63
N GLU A 277 19.09 20.82 0.73
CA GLU A 277 18.80 20.81 -0.69
C GLU A 277 20.02 20.33 -1.48
N VAL A 278 19.80 19.38 -2.39
CA VAL A 278 20.77 18.96 -3.41
C VAL A 278 20.19 19.39 -4.75
N THR A 279 20.82 20.41 -5.37
CA THR A 279 20.35 21.02 -6.62
C THR A 279 21.34 20.74 -7.74
N ASP A 280 20.85 20.27 -8.88
CA ASP A 280 21.61 20.12 -10.12
C ASP A 280 21.01 20.98 -11.25
N ASN A 281 21.84 21.36 -12.22
CA ASN A 281 21.42 22.00 -13.46
C ASN A 281 21.34 21.03 -14.63
N GLY A 282 21.03 19.74 -14.35
CA GLY A 282 21.04 18.64 -15.29
C GLY A 282 19.85 18.60 -16.26
N LEU A 283 19.51 17.37 -16.68
CA LEU A 283 18.43 17.13 -17.64
C LEU A 283 17.04 17.48 -17.11
N GLY A 284 16.88 17.54 -15.79
CA GLY A 284 15.58 17.68 -15.16
C GLY A 284 14.68 16.45 -15.33
N ILE A 285 13.49 16.54 -14.76
CA ILE A 285 12.48 15.46 -14.72
C ILE A 285 11.19 16.02 -15.31
N PRO A 286 10.55 15.35 -16.29
CA PRO A 286 9.23 15.73 -16.78
C PRO A 286 8.18 15.74 -15.66
N GLU A 287 7.28 16.71 -15.67
CA GLU A 287 6.27 16.91 -14.62
C GLU A 287 5.44 15.65 -14.35
N LYS A 288 5.04 14.92 -15.40
CA LYS A 288 4.30 13.67 -15.31
C LYS A 288 5.01 12.56 -14.54
N ASP A 289 6.36 12.62 -14.48
CA ASP A 289 7.20 11.59 -13.87
C ASP A 289 7.59 11.95 -12.43
N ILE A 290 7.44 13.23 -12.02
CA ILE A 290 7.78 13.70 -10.66
C ILE A 290 7.10 12.89 -9.55
N PRO A 291 5.80 12.55 -9.60
CA PRO A 291 5.16 11.77 -8.54
C PRO A 291 5.75 10.37 -8.37
N ARG A 292 6.41 9.86 -9.40
CA ARG A 292 6.90 8.47 -9.47
C ARG A 292 8.39 8.30 -9.22
N VAL A 293 9.17 9.37 -9.09
CA VAL A 293 10.65 9.29 -9.01
C VAL A 293 11.15 8.52 -7.79
N PHE A 294 10.35 8.41 -6.74
CA PHE A 294 10.65 7.65 -5.53
C PHE A 294 10.13 6.20 -5.57
N GLU A 295 9.42 5.80 -6.65
CA GLU A 295 9.02 4.41 -6.84
C GLU A 295 10.26 3.54 -7.12
N ARG A 296 10.25 2.31 -6.66
CA ARG A 296 11.34 1.35 -6.90
C ARG A 296 11.44 1.01 -8.39
N PHE A 297 12.68 0.89 -8.89
CA PHE A 297 12.98 0.59 -10.28
C PHE A 297 12.43 1.60 -11.29
N PHE A 298 11.83 2.71 -10.82
CA PHE A 298 11.35 3.75 -11.71
C PHE A 298 12.51 4.48 -12.38
N ARG A 299 12.34 4.75 -13.67
CA ARG A 299 13.32 5.46 -14.50
C ARG A 299 12.58 6.22 -15.59
N VAL A 300 12.83 7.51 -15.70
CA VAL A 300 12.24 8.40 -16.72
C VAL A 300 12.51 7.89 -18.13
N ASP A 301 13.71 7.36 -18.39
CA ASP A 301 14.14 6.89 -19.72
C ASP A 301 14.81 5.52 -19.62
N LYS A 302 14.07 4.44 -19.99
CA LYS A 302 14.56 3.06 -19.92
C LYS A 302 15.69 2.77 -20.90
N SER A 303 15.80 3.52 -22.01
CA SER A 303 16.79 3.28 -23.06
C SER A 303 18.15 3.94 -22.77
N ARG A 304 18.17 5.21 -22.39
CA ARG A 304 19.39 5.95 -22.04
C ARG A 304 20.03 5.52 -20.74
N ALA A 305 19.22 4.95 -19.85
CA ALA A 305 19.67 4.58 -18.53
C ALA A 305 20.35 3.20 -18.48
N ARG A 306 20.26 2.36 -19.52
CA ARG A 306 21.03 1.10 -19.60
C ARG A 306 22.54 1.37 -19.68
N ASP A 307 22.95 2.37 -20.46
CA ASP A 307 24.37 2.75 -20.60
C ASP A 307 24.92 3.49 -19.38
N ALA A 308 24.04 4.17 -18.63
CA ALA A 308 24.42 4.96 -17.46
C ALA A 308 24.41 4.17 -16.12
N GLY A 309 23.99 2.89 -16.12
CA GLY A 309 24.20 1.94 -15.01
C GLY A 309 23.52 2.30 -13.68
N GLY A 310 22.19 2.30 -13.56
CA GLY A 310 21.52 2.48 -12.28
C GLY A 310 20.41 1.46 -12.09
N SER A 311 20.19 0.97 -10.86
CA SER A 311 19.13 0.03 -10.51
C SER A 311 17.73 0.66 -10.49
N GLY A 312 17.62 1.99 -10.34
CA GLY A 312 16.36 2.67 -10.05
C GLY A 312 15.92 2.53 -8.59
N LEU A 313 16.78 2.03 -7.72
CA LEU A 313 16.49 1.86 -6.29
C LEU A 313 16.96 3.04 -5.44
N GLY A 314 17.96 3.82 -5.90
CA GLY A 314 18.61 4.84 -5.08
C GLY A 314 17.67 5.90 -4.51
N LEU A 315 16.72 6.44 -5.29
CA LEU A 315 15.74 7.42 -4.80
C LEU A 315 14.68 6.80 -3.88
N ALA A 316 14.30 5.55 -4.13
CA ALA A 316 13.42 4.81 -3.22
C ALA A 316 14.11 4.60 -1.86
N ILE A 317 15.40 4.23 -1.86
CA ILE A 317 16.22 4.13 -0.63
C ILE A 317 16.25 5.47 0.12
N VAL A 318 16.51 6.57 -0.58
CA VAL A 318 16.49 7.91 0.02
C VAL A 318 15.18 8.18 0.72
N LYS A 319 14.05 7.94 0.03
CA LYS A 319 12.72 8.12 0.62
C LYS A 319 12.51 7.25 1.86
N HIS A 320 12.80 5.95 1.80
CA HIS A 320 12.65 5.05 2.93
C HIS A 320 13.51 5.44 4.13
N ILE A 321 14.76 5.88 3.91
CA ILE A 321 15.62 6.36 4.99
C ILE A 321 15.02 7.61 5.66
N ILE A 322 14.57 8.58 4.87
CA ILE A 322 13.99 9.83 5.40
C ILE A 322 12.67 9.56 6.12
N ASP A 323 11.81 8.70 5.56
CA ASP A 323 10.55 8.27 6.19
C ASP A 323 10.81 7.54 7.53
N ALA A 324 11.84 6.67 7.61
CA ALA A 324 12.25 5.98 8.84
C ALA A 324 12.69 6.98 9.93
N HIS A 325 13.31 8.12 9.55
CA HIS A 325 13.64 9.21 10.45
C HIS A 325 12.42 10.09 10.82
N LYS A 326 11.22 9.78 10.32
CA LYS A 326 9.98 10.59 10.48
C LYS A 326 10.16 12.02 9.97
N GLN A 327 10.89 12.15 8.86
CA GLN A 327 11.19 13.40 8.18
C GLN A 327 10.58 13.41 6.77
N SER A 328 10.69 14.51 6.05
CA SER A 328 10.08 14.67 4.73
C SER A 328 11.15 14.80 3.64
N ILE A 329 10.85 14.29 2.44
CA ILE A 329 11.61 14.50 1.22
C ILE A 329 10.68 14.99 0.13
N ASN A 330 11.16 15.96 -0.66
CA ASN A 330 10.46 16.52 -1.79
C ASN A 330 11.39 16.69 -2.98
N VAL A 331 10.82 16.83 -4.18
CA VAL A 331 11.54 17.13 -5.41
C VAL A 331 10.85 18.23 -6.18
N ARG A 332 11.63 19.18 -6.66
CA ARG A 332 11.24 20.20 -7.62
C ARG A 332 12.13 20.06 -8.85
N SER A 333 11.55 19.95 -10.01
CA SER A 333 12.33 19.75 -11.24
C SER A 333 11.58 20.31 -12.44
N ALA A 334 12.35 20.78 -13.43
CA ALA A 334 11.83 21.15 -14.74
C ALA A 334 12.75 20.56 -15.80
N GLU A 335 12.17 20.00 -16.85
CA GLU A 335 12.92 19.38 -17.95
C GLU A 335 13.89 20.40 -18.59
N LYS A 336 15.14 19.97 -18.82
CA LYS A 336 16.26 20.77 -19.35
C LYS A 336 16.73 21.94 -18.46
N VAL A 337 16.17 22.11 -17.28
CA VAL A 337 16.57 23.13 -16.30
C VAL A 337 17.41 22.51 -15.20
N GLY A 338 16.94 21.38 -14.61
CA GLY A 338 17.59 20.68 -13.53
C GLY A 338 16.62 20.21 -12.48
N SER A 339 17.17 19.66 -11.38
CA SER A 339 16.38 19.12 -10.28
C SER A 339 16.89 19.60 -8.93
N THR A 340 15.97 19.78 -7.98
CA THR A 340 16.29 20.05 -6.57
C THR A 340 15.59 19.00 -5.72
N PHE A 341 16.36 18.15 -5.07
CA PHE A 341 15.88 17.25 -4.05
C PHE A 341 16.09 17.89 -2.69
N SER A 342 15.03 17.99 -1.90
CA SER A 342 15.06 18.64 -0.59
C SER A 342 14.54 17.69 0.49
N PHE A 343 15.27 17.54 1.59
CA PHE A 343 14.86 16.72 2.73
C PHE A 343 15.14 17.42 4.05
N THR A 344 14.41 17.02 5.09
CA THR A 344 14.58 17.59 6.43
C THR A 344 15.29 16.60 7.36
N LEU A 345 16.02 17.13 8.35
CA LEU A 345 16.54 16.38 9.48
C LEU A 345 16.24 17.15 10.76
N LYS A 346 16.00 16.40 11.85
CA LYS A 346 15.78 17.01 13.16
C LYS A 346 17.05 17.72 13.62
N LYS A 347 16.95 19.01 13.97
CA LYS A 347 18.03 19.79 14.52
C LYS A 347 18.40 19.23 15.90
N ALA A 348 19.70 19.04 16.18
CA ALA A 348 20.18 18.79 17.52
C ALA A 348 20.15 20.10 18.32
N ARG A 349 19.94 19.99 19.63
CA ARG A 349 19.90 21.15 20.52
C ARG A 349 21.28 21.79 20.68
#